data_744fa789f7f60cf9396c68dbda2f1bed
#
_entry.id   744fa789f7f60cf9396c68dbda2f1bed
#
_cell.length_a   1.000
_cell.length_b   1.000
_cell.length_c   1.000
_cell.angle_alpha   90.00
_cell.angle_beta   90.00
_cell.angle_gamma   90.00
#
_symmetry.space_group_name_H-M   'P 1'
#
loop_
_entity.id
_entity.type
_entity.pdbx_description
1 polymer ?
#
loop_
_entity_poly.entity_id
_entity_poly.type
_entity_poly.pdbx_seq_one_letter_code
_entity_poly.pdbx_strand_id
1 'polypeptide(L)'
;MLFTTLCYIEKDDSYLMLHRVSKKNDLNHDKWVGVGGKFEEKESPEECLLREVREETGLKLLSWRLRGVVTFISDIYETEHMYLFTSDEYEGEVGSCDEGELEWVPKSRVYDLPIWEGDKIFFRLMLEGQLFFLLRLEYRGDELVSAKLEGKELL
;
A
#
# COMPACT_ATOMS: atom_id res chain seq x y z
N MET A 1 10.49 9.14 11.75
CA MET A 1 10.54 8.40 10.50
C MET A 1 9.97 7.01 10.70
N LEU A 2 9.04 6.60 9.84
CA LEU A 2 8.35 5.32 9.92
C LEU A 2 8.84 4.37 8.83
N PHE A 3 8.90 3.08 9.17
CA PHE A 3 9.09 2.00 8.20
C PHE A 3 7.84 1.14 8.24
N THR A 4 7.23 0.94 7.09
CA THR A 4 5.95 0.23 6.98
C THR A 4 5.97 -0.75 5.82
N THR A 5 5.00 -1.65 5.81
CA THR A 5 4.70 -2.48 4.65
C THR A 5 3.37 -2.06 4.06
N LEU A 6 3.24 -2.23 2.76
CA LEU A 6 2.01 -2.02 2.03
C LEU A 6 1.88 -3.16 1.04
N CYS A 7 0.80 -3.91 1.11
CA CYS A 7 0.61 -5.10 0.29
C CYS A 7 -0.69 -5.05 -0.50
N TYR A 8 -0.59 -5.36 -1.78
CA TYR A 8 -1.75 -5.56 -2.64
C TYR A 8 -1.81 -7.04 -3.03
N ILE A 9 -2.78 -7.76 -2.46
CA ILE A 9 -3.01 -9.18 -2.75
C ILE A 9 -3.84 -9.26 -4.03
N GLU A 10 -3.44 -10.11 -4.96
CA GLU A 10 -4.02 -10.22 -6.28
C GLU A 10 -4.86 -11.49 -6.44
N LYS A 11 -6.02 -11.36 -7.07
CA LYS A 11 -6.88 -12.47 -7.43
C LYS A 11 -7.78 -12.04 -8.60
N ASP A 12 -7.84 -12.86 -9.65
CA ASP A 12 -8.76 -12.62 -10.79
C ASP A 12 -8.70 -11.19 -11.34
N ASP A 13 -7.50 -10.68 -11.53
CA ASP A 13 -7.23 -9.32 -12.03
C ASP A 13 -7.78 -8.22 -11.12
N SER A 14 -7.88 -8.51 -9.83
CA SER A 14 -8.28 -7.57 -8.79
C SER A 14 -7.24 -7.48 -7.70
N TYR A 15 -7.25 -6.36 -6.97
CA TYR A 15 -6.49 -6.18 -5.74
C TYR A 15 -7.42 -6.23 -4.54
N LEU A 16 -6.99 -6.86 -3.45
CA LEU A 16 -7.67 -6.72 -2.17
C LEU A 16 -7.29 -5.37 -1.58
N MET A 17 -8.27 -4.52 -1.38
CA MET A 17 -8.07 -3.17 -0.87
C MET A 17 -8.89 -2.92 0.39
N LEU A 18 -8.36 -2.07 1.24
CA LEU A 18 -8.98 -1.65 2.49
C LEU A 18 -9.53 -0.24 2.34
N HIS A 19 -10.84 -0.09 2.52
CA HIS A 19 -11.48 1.22 2.59
C HIS A 19 -11.45 1.69 4.05
N ARG A 20 -10.66 2.72 4.33
CA ARG A 20 -10.37 3.21 5.68
C ARG A 20 -11.50 4.10 6.19
N VAL A 21 -12.53 3.51 6.76
CA VAL A 21 -13.73 4.25 7.22
C VAL A 21 -13.96 4.19 8.72
N SER A 22 -13.19 3.37 9.46
CA SER A 22 -13.46 3.13 10.89
C SER A 22 -12.93 4.21 11.82
N LYS A 23 -11.90 4.97 11.41
CA LYS A 23 -11.26 5.99 12.26
C LYS A 23 -11.33 7.35 11.58
N LYS A 24 -12.02 8.31 12.23
CA LYS A 24 -12.20 9.65 11.65
C LYS A 24 -10.92 10.48 11.58
N ASN A 25 -9.98 10.28 12.50
CA ASN A 25 -8.72 11.03 12.56
C ASN A 25 -7.55 10.32 11.88
N ASP A 26 -7.86 9.30 11.10
CA ASP A 26 -6.88 8.57 10.33
C ASP A 26 -6.43 9.42 9.13
N LEU A 27 -5.14 9.50 8.88
CA LEU A 27 -4.58 10.19 7.71
C LEU A 27 -5.14 9.61 6.40
N ASN A 28 -5.45 8.31 6.40
CA ASN A 28 -6.05 7.63 5.24
C ASN A 28 -7.58 7.58 5.29
N HIS A 29 -8.22 8.37 6.16
CA HIS A 29 -9.68 8.32 6.31
C HIS A 29 -10.38 8.49 4.97
N ASP A 30 -11.35 7.61 4.69
CA ASP A 30 -12.12 7.52 3.45
C ASP A 30 -11.29 7.15 2.22
N LYS A 31 -10.00 6.90 2.35
CA LYS A 31 -9.16 6.46 1.22
C LYS A 31 -9.14 4.93 1.14
N TRP A 32 -8.92 4.45 -0.07
CA TRP A 32 -8.67 3.03 -0.34
C TRP A 32 -7.18 2.80 -0.40
N VAL A 33 -6.70 1.84 0.36
CA VAL A 33 -5.27 1.52 0.47
C VAL A 33 -5.07 0.01 0.43
N GLY A 34 -3.82 -0.42 0.31
CA GLY A 34 -3.46 -1.82 0.52
C GLY A 34 -3.47 -2.17 2.00
N VAL A 35 -3.16 -3.40 2.32
CA VAL A 35 -3.01 -3.86 3.70
C VAL A 35 -1.55 -3.77 4.13
N GLY A 36 -1.32 -3.53 5.40
CA GLY A 36 0.04 -3.39 5.93
C GLY A 36 0.06 -2.55 7.19
N GLY A 37 1.26 -2.24 7.66
CA GLY A 37 1.42 -1.43 8.85
C GLY A 37 2.87 -1.24 9.23
N LYS A 38 3.08 -0.73 10.43
CA LYS A 38 4.40 -0.37 10.94
C LYS A 38 5.20 -1.60 11.33
N PHE A 39 6.51 -1.55 11.07
CA PHE A 39 7.45 -2.55 11.59
C PHE A 39 7.42 -2.52 13.12
N GLU A 40 7.45 -3.71 13.70
CA GLU A 40 7.74 -3.85 15.11
C GLU A 40 9.23 -4.05 15.31
N GLU A 41 9.69 -3.87 16.55
CA GLU A 41 11.09 -4.07 16.89
C GLU A 41 11.55 -5.47 16.48
N LYS A 42 12.73 -5.54 15.84
CA LYS A 42 13.35 -6.80 15.38
C LYS A 42 12.63 -7.52 14.24
N GLU A 43 11.67 -6.88 13.60
CA GLU A 43 11.03 -7.45 12.41
C GLU A 43 11.79 -7.08 11.14
N SER A 44 11.93 -8.06 10.26
CA SER A 44 12.29 -7.81 8.86
C SER A 44 11.07 -7.28 8.10
N PRO A 45 11.24 -6.69 6.92
CA PRO A 45 10.08 -6.29 6.09
C PRO A 45 9.11 -7.43 5.83
N GLU A 46 9.62 -8.64 5.60
CA GLU A 46 8.78 -9.82 5.32
C GLU A 46 8.03 -10.30 6.55
N GLU A 47 8.67 -10.26 7.72
CA GLU A 47 7.99 -10.61 8.96
C GLU A 47 6.85 -9.63 9.26
N CYS A 48 7.08 -8.35 9.04
CA CYS A 48 6.04 -7.32 9.17
C CYS A 48 4.90 -7.58 8.18
N LEU A 49 5.24 -7.85 6.92
CA LEU A 49 4.26 -8.16 5.88
C LEU A 49 3.34 -9.31 6.30
N LEU A 50 3.94 -10.43 6.69
CA LEU A 50 3.17 -11.63 7.03
C LEU A 50 2.28 -11.41 8.25
N ARG A 51 2.78 -10.72 9.25
CA ARG A 51 2.02 -10.41 10.47
C ARG A 51 0.85 -9.47 10.16
N GLU A 52 1.11 -8.37 9.46
CA GLU A 52 0.07 -7.37 9.17
C GLU A 52 -1.02 -7.92 8.25
N VAL A 53 -0.65 -8.68 7.23
CA VAL A 53 -1.63 -9.30 6.35
C VAL A 53 -2.51 -10.28 7.14
N ARG A 54 -1.91 -11.08 8.02
CA ARG A 54 -2.66 -12.02 8.86
C ARG A 54 -3.62 -11.30 9.79
N GLU A 55 -3.16 -10.25 10.46
CA GLU A 55 -3.97 -9.47 11.40
C GLU A 55 -5.13 -8.77 10.70
N GLU A 56 -4.87 -8.15 9.54
CA GLU A 56 -5.89 -7.35 8.87
C GLU A 56 -6.85 -8.16 8.01
N THR A 57 -6.41 -9.26 7.42
CA THR A 57 -7.23 -10.00 6.45
C THR A 57 -7.57 -11.42 6.87
N GLY A 58 -6.82 -12.01 7.80
CA GLY A 58 -6.92 -13.42 8.14
C GLY A 58 -6.19 -14.34 7.15
N LEU A 59 -5.60 -13.80 6.10
CA LEU A 59 -4.93 -14.60 5.09
C LEU A 59 -3.48 -14.89 5.48
N LYS A 60 -2.99 -16.05 5.04
CA LYS A 60 -1.59 -16.44 5.15
C LYS A 60 -0.98 -16.41 3.78
N LEU A 61 -0.04 -15.51 3.54
CA LEU A 61 0.67 -15.46 2.26
C LEU A 61 1.60 -16.65 2.12
N LEU A 62 1.60 -17.28 0.96
CA LEU A 62 2.48 -18.39 0.61
C LEU A 62 3.67 -17.93 -0.21
N SER A 63 3.52 -16.85 -0.96
CA SER A 63 4.60 -16.20 -1.68
C SER A 63 4.32 -14.70 -1.72
N TRP A 64 5.35 -13.92 -2.01
CA TRP A 64 5.24 -12.47 -2.11
C TRP A 64 6.39 -11.94 -2.93
N ARG A 65 6.21 -10.72 -3.42
CA ARG A 65 7.20 -10.05 -4.24
C ARG A 65 7.35 -8.61 -3.80
N LEU A 66 8.58 -8.18 -3.52
CA LEU A 66 8.88 -6.78 -3.27
C LEU A 66 8.87 -6.04 -4.60
N ARG A 67 7.98 -5.06 -4.73
CA ARG A 67 7.83 -4.28 -5.95
C ARG A 67 8.66 -2.99 -5.91
N GLY A 68 8.87 -2.44 -4.75
CA GLY A 68 9.64 -1.23 -4.59
C GLY A 68 9.57 -0.69 -3.18
N VAL A 69 10.22 0.46 -2.98
CA VAL A 69 10.09 1.24 -1.75
C VAL A 69 9.53 2.60 -2.13
N VAL A 70 8.43 2.97 -1.48
CA VAL A 70 7.76 4.25 -1.71
C VAL A 70 8.02 5.14 -0.50
N THR A 71 8.67 6.26 -0.72
CA THR A 71 8.93 7.24 0.33
C THR A 71 7.84 8.30 0.29
N PHE A 72 7.09 8.40 1.37
CA PHE A 72 6.02 9.37 1.55
C PHE A 72 6.53 10.52 2.41
N ILE A 73 6.52 11.73 1.86
CA ILE A 73 6.95 12.96 2.54
C ILE A 73 5.75 13.90 2.63
N SER A 74 5.52 14.45 3.81
CA SER A 74 4.37 15.30 4.08
C SER A 74 4.79 16.50 4.91
N ASP A 75 4.08 17.61 4.75
CA ASP A 75 4.23 18.79 5.61
C ASP A 75 3.49 18.63 6.95
N ILE A 76 2.66 17.59 7.09
CA ILE A 76 1.84 17.35 8.28
C ILE A 76 2.31 16.12 9.05
N TYR A 77 2.61 15.02 8.34
CA TYR A 77 2.95 13.73 8.93
C TYR A 77 4.43 13.44 8.78
N GLU A 78 4.97 12.58 9.63
CA GLU A 78 6.38 12.21 9.53
C GLU A 78 6.65 11.39 8.25
N THR A 79 7.90 11.43 7.80
CA THR A 79 8.36 10.67 6.63
C THR A 79 8.14 9.17 6.85
N GLU A 80 7.61 8.52 5.84
CA GLU A 80 7.31 7.08 5.87
C GLU A 80 7.94 6.39 4.68
N HIS A 81 8.67 5.31 4.95
CA HIS A 81 9.23 4.45 3.90
C HIS A 81 8.40 3.17 3.85
N MET A 82 7.64 3.00 2.78
CA MET A 82 6.72 1.88 2.60
C MET A 82 7.35 0.82 1.70
N TYR A 83 7.54 -0.38 2.24
CA TYR A 83 7.96 -1.53 1.47
C TYR A 83 6.73 -2.08 0.75
N LEU A 84 6.66 -1.90 -0.55
CA LEU A 84 5.51 -2.26 -1.38
C LEU A 84 5.64 -3.67 -1.89
N PHE A 85 4.70 -4.53 -1.49
CA PHE A 85 4.65 -5.93 -1.88
C PHE A 85 3.39 -6.24 -2.66
N THR A 86 3.46 -7.28 -3.49
CA THR A 86 2.28 -7.95 -4.04
C THR A 86 2.36 -9.44 -3.74
N SER A 87 1.20 -10.11 -3.72
CA SER A 87 1.12 -11.55 -3.57
C SER A 87 -0.10 -12.08 -4.32
N ASP A 88 0.06 -13.21 -4.99
CA ASP A 88 -1.03 -13.90 -5.67
C ASP A 88 -1.22 -15.34 -5.16
N GLU A 89 -0.50 -15.74 -4.11
CA GLU A 89 -0.63 -17.04 -3.49
C GLU A 89 -0.86 -16.91 -1.98
N TYR A 90 -1.99 -17.40 -1.53
CA TYR A 90 -2.35 -17.31 -0.11
C TYR A 90 -3.30 -18.44 0.27
N GLU A 91 -3.43 -18.67 1.57
CA GLU A 91 -4.39 -19.60 2.17
C GLU A 91 -5.37 -18.84 3.04
N GLY A 92 -6.57 -19.37 3.16
CA GLY A 92 -7.60 -18.84 4.03
C GLY A 92 -8.64 -18.02 3.32
N GLU A 93 -9.53 -17.44 4.09
CA GLU A 93 -10.61 -16.59 3.59
C GLU A 93 -10.50 -15.21 4.20
N VAL A 94 -10.87 -14.20 3.42
CA VAL A 94 -10.85 -12.81 3.89
C VAL A 94 -11.87 -12.65 5.01
N GLY A 95 -11.38 -12.20 6.17
CA GLY A 95 -12.21 -11.90 7.33
C GLY A 95 -12.58 -10.43 7.40
N SER A 96 -13.06 -10.01 8.57
CA SER A 96 -13.33 -8.61 8.84
C SER A 96 -12.05 -7.90 9.29
N CYS A 97 -12.01 -6.58 9.09
CA CYS A 97 -10.89 -5.74 9.52
C CYS A 97 -11.41 -4.60 10.37
N ASP A 98 -10.78 -4.36 11.53
CA ASP A 98 -11.18 -3.30 12.45
C ASP A 98 -10.91 -1.90 11.90
N GLU A 99 -10.03 -1.77 10.91
CA GLU A 99 -9.63 -0.48 10.36
C GLU A 99 -10.50 -0.01 9.21
N GLY A 100 -11.38 -0.87 8.70
CA GLY A 100 -12.27 -0.52 7.60
C GLY A 100 -12.87 -1.75 6.93
N GLU A 101 -13.23 -1.59 5.68
CA GLU A 101 -13.88 -2.63 4.87
C GLU A 101 -12.92 -3.13 3.79
N LEU A 102 -12.81 -4.46 3.69
CA LEU A 102 -11.98 -5.12 2.68
C LEU A 102 -12.84 -5.50 1.47
N GLU A 103 -12.36 -5.15 0.28
CA GLU A 103 -13.03 -5.50 -0.97
C GLU A 103 -12.01 -5.84 -2.05
N TRP A 104 -12.40 -6.76 -2.94
CA TRP A 104 -11.66 -7.04 -4.15
C TRP A 104 -12.03 -5.99 -5.20
N VAL A 105 -11.07 -5.18 -5.60
CA VAL A 105 -11.26 -4.09 -6.57
C VAL A 105 -10.59 -4.46 -7.88
N PRO A 106 -11.31 -4.50 -9.01
CA PRO A 106 -10.68 -4.73 -10.31
C PRO A 106 -9.54 -3.73 -10.54
N LYS A 107 -8.42 -4.20 -11.05
CA LYS A 107 -7.24 -3.35 -11.29
C LYS A 107 -7.56 -2.14 -12.18
N SER A 108 -8.49 -2.32 -13.12
CA SER A 108 -8.92 -1.24 -14.00
C SER A 108 -9.69 -0.13 -13.28
N ARG A 109 -10.20 -0.40 -12.08
CA ARG A 109 -11.05 0.54 -11.35
C ARG A 109 -10.39 1.23 -10.18
N VAL A 110 -9.15 0.88 -9.84
CA VAL A 110 -8.45 1.48 -8.69
C VAL A 110 -8.30 2.99 -8.85
N TYR A 111 -8.15 3.46 -10.08
CA TYR A 111 -7.96 4.89 -10.37
C TYR A 111 -9.23 5.74 -10.15
N ASP A 112 -10.38 5.11 -10.09
CA ASP A 112 -11.67 5.80 -9.88
C ASP A 112 -12.02 5.95 -8.40
N LEU A 113 -11.25 5.33 -7.51
CA LEU A 113 -11.48 5.37 -6.07
C LEU A 113 -10.77 6.56 -5.44
N PRO A 114 -11.25 7.00 -4.25
CA PRO A 114 -10.49 7.96 -3.44
C PRO A 114 -9.19 7.31 -2.96
N ILE A 115 -8.13 7.53 -3.68
CA ILE A 115 -6.77 7.06 -3.34
C ILE A 115 -5.83 8.25 -3.32
N TRP A 116 -4.67 8.09 -2.70
CA TRP A 116 -3.62 9.09 -2.78
C TRP A 116 -3.17 9.23 -4.25
N GLU A 117 -2.96 10.45 -4.73
CA GLU A 117 -2.56 10.71 -6.12
C GLU A 117 -1.27 9.94 -6.50
N GLY A 118 -0.33 9.85 -5.59
CA GLY A 118 0.92 9.13 -5.84
C GLY A 118 0.74 7.63 -5.99
N ASP A 119 -0.32 7.06 -5.41
CA ASP A 119 -0.60 5.63 -5.54
C ASP A 119 -0.89 5.26 -6.99
N LYS A 120 -1.47 6.18 -7.75
CA LYS A 120 -1.72 5.98 -9.20
C LYS A 120 -0.41 5.71 -9.94
N ILE A 121 0.67 6.33 -9.51
CA ILE A 121 1.98 6.15 -10.12
C ILE A 121 2.49 4.73 -9.90
N PHE A 122 2.47 4.23 -8.66
CA PHE A 122 2.99 2.88 -8.44
C PHE A 122 2.05 1.81 -8.99
N PHE A 123 0.74 2.01 -9.03
CA PHE A 123 -0.15 1.08 -9.71
C PHE A 123 0.21 0.96 -11.20
N ARG A 124 0.51 2.07 -11.85
CA ARG A 124 0.93 2.09 -13.24
C ARG A 124 2.26 1.36 -13.45
N LEU A 125 3.25 1.63 -12.58
CA LEU A 125 4.55 0.97 -12.63
C LEU A 125 4.41 -0.55 -12.49
N MET A 126 3.55 -0.99 -11.58
CA MET A 126 3.29 -2.42 -11.39
C MET A 126 2.60 -3.02 -12.61
N LEU A 127 1.62 -2.31 -13.18
CA LEU A 127 0.90 -2.78 -14.37
C LEU A 127 1.85 -2.90 -15.57
N GLU A 128 2.80 -1.99 -15.71
CA GLU A 128 3.82 -2.01 -16.79
C GLU A 128 4.90 -3.08 -16.56
N GLY A 129 4.87 -3.77 -15.43
CA GLY A 129 5.84 -4.81 -15.13
C GLY A 129 7.20 -4.31 -14.67
N GLN A 130 7.28 -3.09 -14.16
CA GLN A 130 8.51 -2.58 -13.56
C GLN A 130 8.92 -3.49 -12.42
N LEU A 131 10.13 -4.05 -12.47
CA LEU A 131 10.53 -5.10 -11.54
C LEU A 131 10.80 -4.60 -10.12
N PHE A 132 11.46 -3.46 -10.00
CA PHE A 132 11.74 -2.84 -8.72
C PHE A 132 11.90 -1.36 -8.94
N PHE A 133 11.39 -0.55 -8.00
CA PHE A 133 11.51 0.90 -8.14
C PHE A 133 11.62 1.58 -6.78
N LEU A 134 12.27 2.74 -6.79
CA LEU A 134 12.31 3.66 -5.67
C LEU A 134 11.52 4.89 -6.08
N LEU A 135 10.40 5.12 -5.39
CA LEU A 135 9.48 6.21 -5.71
C LEU A 135 9.39 7.16 -4.52
N ARG A 136 9.66 8.44 -4.75
CA ARG A 136 9.56 9.48 -3.73
C ARG A 136 8.37 10.37 -4.03
N LEU A 137 7.45 10.46 -3.10
CA LEU A 137 6.21 11.23 -3.23
C LEU A 137 6.17 12.28 -2.14
N GLU A 138 6.02 13.53 -2.52
CA GLU A 138 5.92 14.63 -1.56
C GLU A 138 4.57 15.31 -1.67
N TYR A 139 3.92 15.46 -0.52
CA TYR A 139 2.58 16.04 -0.41
C TYR A 139 2.59 17.31 0.42
N ARG A 140 1.71 18.23 0.02
CA ARG A 140 1.32 19.36 0.86
C ARG A 140 -0.16 19.18 1.14
N GLY A 141 -0.52 18.83 2.38
CA GLY A 141 -1.85 18.33 2.68
C GLY A 141 -2.14 17.07 1.86
N ASP A 142 -3.23 17.07 1.11
CA ASP A 142 -3.60 15.97 0.21
C ASP A 142 -3.08 16.14 -1.21
N GLU A 143 -2.40 17.25 -1.50
CA GLU A 143 -1.90 17.56 -2.84
C GLU A 143 -0.52 17.00 -3.08
N LEU A 144 -0.36 16.21 -4.14
CA LEU A 144 0.94 15.71 -4.57
C LEU A 144 1.71 16.84 -5.26
N VAL A 145 2.78 17.31 -4.65
CA VAL A 145 3.56 18.44 -5.17
C VAL A 145 4.86 18.02 -5.85
N SER A 146 5.34 16.81 -5.59
CA SER A 146 6.54 16.29 -6.26
C SER A 146 6.50 14.77 -6.27
N ALA A 147 6.94 14.19 -7.37
CA ALA A 147 7.12 12.75 -7.50
C ALA A 147 8.42 12.49 -8.24
N LYS A 148 9.26 11.63 -7.70
CA LYS A 148 10.54 11.24 -8.30
C LYS A 148 10.66 9.74 -8.40
N LEU A 149 10.99 9.25 -9.57
CA LEU A 149 11.26 7.85 -9.83
C LEU A 149 12.75 7.69 -10.09
N GLU A 150 13.44 6.93 -9.25
CA GLU A 150 14.89 6.74 -9.36
C GLU A 150 15.63 8.08 -9.48
N GLY A 151 15.17 9.08 -8.72
CA GLY A 151 15.74 10.42 -8.72
C GLY A 151 15.27 11.35 -9.83
N LYS A 152 14.45 10.88 -10.77
CA LYS A 152 13.93 11.69 -11.87
C LYS A 152 12.54 12.24 -11.56
N GLU A 153 12.38 13.56 -11.76
CA GLU A 153 11.09 14.22 -11.60
C GLU A 153 10.05 13.68 -12.58
N LEU A 154 8.85 13.42 -12.08
CA LEU A 154 7.71 12.96 -12.89
C LEU A 154 6.64 14.02 -13.10
N LEU A 155 6.67 15.09 -12.30
CA LEU A 155 5.68 16.17 -12.38
C LEU A 155 6.27 17.41 -13.00
#